data_2b2625f7ecebd466ed4a69ee81e0b555
#
_entry.id   2b2625f7ecebd466ed4a69ee81e0b555
#
_cell.length_a   1.000
_cell.length_b   1.000
_cell.length_c   1.000
_cell.angle_alpha   90.00
_cell.angle_beta   90.00
_cell.angle_gamma   90.00
#
_symmetry.space_group_name_H-M   'P 1'
#
loop_
_entity.id
_entity.type
_entity.pdbx_description
1 polymer ?
#
loop_
_entity_poly.entity_id
_entity_poly.type
_entity_poly.pdbx_seq_one_letter_code
_entity_poly.pdbx_strand_id
1 'polypeptide(L)'
;MDEQKSCRNKCIFCFIDQLPKGMRESLYFKDDDSRLSFLFGNYITLTNLTQHEIDRIIKMHISPINVSVHTTNPQLRCKMMHNRFAGDALRHLESFAKAGISLNCQIVACPGINDGDELLRTFTDLEKLGVNMTAVVPVGLTKYRQGLYPLTEYNQETAAQTLDIIEKFGDECVKKYGRRIFYAGDEFYIKANRPIPDPDFYEGFPAVEDGIGMIACLKEEIEFAVEDSEYNDALNYKVTMACGEAVAPYLRDMMKIIATKFPNIEINVVAIKNNFFGGGVNAVSYTHLRAHETD
;
A
#
# COMPACT_ATOMS: atom_id res chain seq x y z
N MET A 1 27.03 -13.05 -7.81
CA MET A 1 25.89 -12.49 -7.04
C MET A 1 25.01 -13.66 -6.65
N ASP A 2 24.53 -13.70 -5.41
CA ASP A 2 23.60 -14.72 -5.00
C ASP A 2 22.25 -14.54 -5.72
N GLU A 3 21.57 -15.65 -6.01
CA GLU A 3 20.25 -15.62 -6.63
C GLU A 3 19.23 -14.85 -5.77
N GLN A 4 18.24 -14.25 -6.42
CA GLN A 4 17.14 -13.57 -5.72
C GLN A 4 16.30 -14.59 -4.93
N LYS A 5 15.89 -14.19 -3.72
CA LYS A 5 15.03 -15.03 -2.88
C LYS A 5 13.57 -14.87 -3.25
N SER A 6 12.95 -15.94 -3.70
CA SER A 6 11.52 -16.00 -3.98
C SER A 6 10.72 -16.32 -2.71
N CYS A 7 9.57 -15.68 -2.56
CA CYS A 7 8.62 -15.91 -1.47
C CYS A 7 8.09 -17.37 -1.49
N ARG A 8 8.12 -18.02 -0.33
CA ARG A 8 7.64 -19.41 -0.15
C ARG A 8 6.22 -19.50 0.39
N ASN A 9 5.59 -18.34 0.63
CA ASN A 9 4.24 -18.29 1.18
C ASN A 9 3.18 -18.50 0.08
N LYS A 10 2.01 -18.94 0.50
CA LYS A 10 0.81 -19.05 -0.34
C LYS A 10 -0.32 -18.26 0.32
N CYS A 11 -0.10 -16.96 0.47
CA CYS A 11 -1.03 -16.08 1.15
C CYS A 11 -2.41 -16.12 0.49
N ILE A 12 -3.47 -16.20 1.30
CA ILE A 12 -4.86 -16.24 0.80
C ILE A 12 -5.23 -15.01 -0.04
N PHE A 13 -4.51 -13.90 0.16
CA PHE A 13 -4.67 -12.62 -0.52
C PHE A 13 -3.57 -12.33 -1.56
N CYS A 14 -2.67 -13.27 -1.86
CA CYS A 14 -1.53 -13.02 -2.75
C CYS A 14 -2.00 -12.53 -4.12
N PHE A 15 -1.55 -11.33 -4.51
CA PHE A 15 -1.94 -10.75 -5.79
C PHE A 15 -1.35 -11.50 -6.98
N ILE A 16 -0.11 -11.99 -6.83
CA ILE A 16 0.57 -12.76 -7.89
C ILE A 16 -0.19 -14.06 -8.21
N ASP A 17 -0.80 -14.72 -7.20
CA ASP A 17 -1.59 -15.93 -7.42
C ASP A 17 -2.91 -15.67 -8.17
N GLN A 18 -3.33 -14.39 -8.26
CA GLN A 18 -4.52 -13.94 -8.95
C GLN A 18 -4.24 -13.37 -10.36
N LEU A 19 -3.01 -13.49 -10.85
CA LEU A 19 -2.66 -13.06 -12.20
C LEU A 19 -3.18 -14.08 -13.24
N PRO A 20 -3.57 -13.63 -14.45
CA PRO A 20 -3.97 -14.54 -15.51
C PRO A 20 -2.80 -15.43 -15.91
N LYS A 21 -3.11 -16.68 -16.26
CA LYS A 21 -2.10 -17.63 -16.73
C LYS A 21 -1.58 -17.27 -18.12
N GLY A 22 -0.33 -17.62 -18.42
CA GLY A 22 0.25 -17.47 -19.75
C GLY A 22 0.83 -16.09 -20.06
N MET A 23 1.01 -15.26 -19.03
CA MET A 23 1.77 -14.01 -19.13
C MET A 23 3.27 -14.30 -19.04
N ARG A 24 4.12 -13.29 -19.25
CA ARG A 24 5.58 -13.42 -19.11
C ARG A 24 5.99 -13.89 -17.71
N GLU A 25 7.01 -14.74 -17.62
CA GLU A 25 7.41 -15.40 -16.36
C GLU A 25 7.78 -14.41 -15.25
N SER A 26 8.37 -13.27 -15.59
CA SER A 26 8.76 -12.22 -14.62
C SER A 26 7.58 -11.70 -13.78
N LEU A 27 6.34 -11.76 -14.29
CA LEU A 27 5.15 -11.34 -13.55
C LEU A 27 4.76 -12.29 -12.42
N TYR A 28 5.22 -13.53 -12.48
CA TYR A 28 4.91 -14.54 -11.46
C TYR A 28 6.00 -14.68 -10.40
N PHE A 29 7.05 -13.89 -10.50
CA PHE A 29 8.08 -13.86 -9.48
C PHE A 29 7.54 -13.19 -8.20
N LYS A 30 7.62 -13.92 -7.10
CA LYS A 30 7.22 -13.44 -5.77
C LYS A 30 8.48 -13.03 -5.02
N ASP A 31 8.73 -11.76 -4.89
CA ASP A 31 9.87 -11.25 -4.14
C ASP A 31 9.68 -11.45 -2.63
N ASP A 32 10.74 -11.86 -1.94
CA ASP A 32 10.87 -11.90 -0.48
C ASP A 32 12.36 -11.79 -0.09
N ASP A 33 13.12 -10.96 -0.83
CA ASP A 33 14.55 -10.78 -0.64
C ASP A 33 14.84 -9.55 0.22
N SER A 34 15.44 -9.77 1.38
CA SER A 34 15.74 -8.68 2.32
C SER A 34 16.70 -7.63 1.76
N ARG A 35 17.50 -7.96 0.74
CA ARG A 35 18.38 -7.00 0.06
C ARG A 35 17.57 -6.01 -0.76
N LEU A 36 16.48 -6.46 -1.39
CA LEU A 36 15.58 -5.61 -2.15
C LEU A 36 14.71 -4.75 -1.22
N SER A 37 14.38 -5.23 -0.02
CA SER A 37 13.75 -4.40 1.01
C SER A 37 14.59 -3.17 1.34
N PHE A 38 15.87 -3.37 1.57
CA PHE A 38 16.80 -2.28 1.89
C PHE A 38 17.07 -1.34 0.71
N LEU A 39 17.22 -1.89 -0.50
CA LEU A 39 17.61 -1.10 -1.69
C LEU A 39 16.44 -0.36 -2.35
N PHE A 40 15.25 -0.96 -2.32
CA PHE A 40 14.08 -0.51 -3.10
C PHE A 40 12.80 -0.33 -2.27
N GLY A 41 12.87 -0.52 -0.96
CA GLY A 41 11.70 -0.40 -0.10
C GLY A 41 10.72 -1.59 -0.15
N ASN A 42 11.08 -2.72 -0.78
CA ASN A 42 10.19 -3.87 -0.88
C ASN A 42 9.86 -4.46 0.50
N TYR A 43 8.61 -4.88 0.68
CA TYR A 43 8.16 -5.52 1.91
C TYR A 43 8.54 -6.99 1.94
N ILE A 44 9.15 -7.43 3.05
CA ILE A 44 9.49 -8.84 3.28
C ILE A 44 8.57 -9.48 4.32
N THR A 45 8.43 -10.79 4.22
CA THR A 45 7.52 -11.55 5.11
C THR A 45 8.20 -12.03 6.38
N LEU A 46 9.51 -11.90 6.52
CA LEU A 46 10.38 -12.48 7.56
C LEU A 46 10.43 -14.01 7.55
N THR A 47 9.59 -14.71 6.78
CA THR A 47 9.53 -16.18 6.79
C THR A 47 10.67 -16.83 6.03
N ASN A 48 11.43 -16.03 5.26
CA ASN A 48 12.50 -16.48 4.37
C ASN A 48 13.91 -16.09 4.87
N LEU A 49 13.99 -15.48 6.05
CA LEU A 49 15.25 -15.08 6.67
C LEU A 49 15.86 -16.22 7.48
N THR A 50 17.15 -16.44 7.29
CA THR A 50 17.95 -17.28 8.16
C THR A 50 18.43 -16.49 9.40
N GLN A 51 18.79 -17.19 10.49
CA GLN A 51 19.33 -16.53 11.68
C GLN A 51 20.60 -15.72 11.34
N HIS A 52 21.45 -16.23 10.47
CA HIS A 52 22.64 -15.52 10.01
C HIS A 52 22.32 -14.18 9.33
N GLU A 53 21.26 -14.13 8.52
CA GLU A 53 20.83 -12.87 7.87
C GLU A 53 20.25 -11.89 8.88
N ILE A 54 19.48 -12.36 9.86
CA ILE A 54 18.97 -11.53 10.96
C ILE A 54 20.12 -10.93 11.76
N ASP A 55 21.09 -11.74 12.17
CA ASP A 55 22.26 -11.30 12.91
C ASP A 55 23.09 -10.29 12.09
N ARG A 56 23.19 -10.50 10.78
CA ARG A 56 23.86 -9.58 9.86
C ARG A 56 23.13 -8.24 9.74
N ILE A 57 21.82 -8.26 9.56
CA ILE A 57 20.98 -7.05 9.51
C ILE A 57 21.16 -6.24 10.79
N ILE A 58 21.08 -6.91 11.95
CA ILE A 58 21.27 -6.26 13.25
C ILE A 58 22.69 -5.69 13.39
N LYS A 59 23.71 -6.50 13.10
CA LYS A 59 25.12 -6.09 13.22
C LYS A 59 25.48 -4.91 12.33
N MET A 60 24.94 -4.88 11.11
CA MET A 60 25.18 -3.80 10.15
C MET A 60 24.24 -2.61 10.34
N HIS A 61 23.28 -2.72 11.25
CA HIS A 61 22.23 -1.72 11.51
C HIS A 61 21.51 -1.28 10.22
N ILE A 62 21.10 -2.28 9.41
CA ILE A 62 20.38 -2.03 8.16
C ILE A 62 18.96 -1.57 8.51
N SER A 63 18.64 -0.32 8.22
CA SER A 63 17.41 0.34 8.61
C SER A 63 17.01 1.38 7.55
N PRO A 64 15.72 1.57 7.26
CA PRO A 64 14.58 0.82 7.78
C PRO A 64 14.42 -0.58 7.17
N ILE A 65 13.61 -1.42 7.81
CA ILE A 65 13.13 -2.70 7.26
C ILE A 65 11.63 -2.61 7.03
N ASN A 66 11.20 -2.93 5.83
CA ASN A 66 9.79 -2.96 5.46
C ASN A 66 9.23 -4.39 5.60
N VAL A 67 8.19 -4.56 6.43
CA VAL A 67 7.69 -5.89 6.82
C VAL A 67 6.22 -6.07 6.51
N SER A 68 5.88 -7.10 5.74
CA SER A 68 4.52 -7.60 5.56
C SER A 68 4.06 -8.36 6.81
N VAL A 69 3.36 -7.67 7.71
CA VAL A 69 2.92 -8.22 9.01
C VAL A 69 1.58 -8.94 8.87
N HIS A 70 0.58 -8.28 8.34
CA HIS A 70 -0.82 -8.67 8.16
C HIS A 70 -1.59 -8.91 9.46
N THR A 71 -1.00 -9.55 10.46
CA THR A 71 -1.50 -9.74 11.82
C THR A 71 -0.38 -10.16 12.76
N THR A 72 -0.46 -9.77 14.03
CA THR A 72 0.45 -10.23 15.11
C THR A 72 -0.04 -11.51 15.80
N ASN A 73 -1.24 -12.01 15.44
CA ASN A 73 -1.74 -13.30 15.90
C ASN A 73 -1.01 -14.43 15.18
N PRO A 74 -0.16 -15.23 15.85
CA PRO A 74 0.66 -16.23 15.19
C PRO A 74 -0.15 -17.30 14.44
N GLN A 75 -1.27 -17.74 15.02
CA GLN A 75 -2.13 -18.75 14.42
C GLN A 75 -2.84 -18.21 13.19
N LEU A 76 -3.37 -17.01 13.28
CA LEU A 76 -4.03 -16.35 12.16
C LEU A 76 -3.01 -16.05 11.04
N ARG A 77 -1.81 -15.60 11.38
CA ARG A 77 -0.75 -15.37 10.40
C ARG A 77 -0.37 -16.64 9.64
N CYS A 78 -0.22 -17.75 10.33
CA CYS A 78 -0.01 -19.07 9.68
C CYS A 78 -1.12 -19.42 8.70
N LYS A 79 -2.39 -19.18 9.08
CA LYS A 79 -3.56 -19.40 8.24
C LYS A 79 -3.56 -18.48 7.01
N MET A 80 -3.36 -17.16 7.22
CA MET A 80 -3.39 -16.16 6.15
C MET A 80 -2.25 -16.37 5.14
N MET A 81 -1.06 -16.69 5.60
CA MET A 81 0.11 -16.89 4.73
C MET A 81 0.25 -18.32 4.22
N HIS A 82 -0.63 -19.23 4.66
CA HIS A 82 -0.56 -20.66 4.36
C HIS A 82 0.85 -21.22 4.59
N ASN A 83 1.46 -20.83 5.71
CA ASN A 83 2.81 -21.21 6.10
C ASN A 83 2.87 -21.43 7.61
N ARG A 84 3.14 -22.66 8.03
CA ARG A 84 3.17 -23.05 9.45
C ARG A 84 4.24 -22.33 10.29
N PHE A 85 5.24 -21.73 9.64
CA PHE A 85 6.32 -20.99 10.31
C PHE A 85 6.07 -19.48 10.37
N ALA A 86 5.00 -18.99 9.74
CA ALA A 86 4.75 -17.56 9.65
C ALA A 86 4.47 -16.90 11.02
N GLY A 87 3.87 -17.64 11.94
CA GLY A 87 3.67 -17.18 13.31
C GLY A 87 4.97 -17.02 14.08
N ASP A 88 5.89 -17.99 13.99
CA ASP A 88 7.18 -17.94 14.68
C ASP A 88 8.09 -16.82 14.13
N ALA A 89 7.93 -16.47 12.85
CA ALA A 89 8.70 -15.39 12.24
C ALA A 89 8.41 -14.00 12.85
N LEU A 90 7.28 -13.81 13.54
CA LEU A 90 6.96 -12.56 14.25
C LEU A 90 8.00 -12.20 15.32
N ARG A 91 8.69 -13.16 15.93
CA ARG A 91 9.79 -12.92 16.88
C ARG A 91 10.90 -12.03 16.31
N HIS A 92 11.07 -12.02 14.99
CA HIS A 92 12.09 -11.23 14.32
C HIS A 92 11.76 -9.73 14.36
N LEU A 93 10.47 -9.34 14.40
CA LEU A 93 10.07 -7.96 14.65
C LEU A 93 10.61 -7.45 15.99
N GLU A 94 10.43 -8.27 17.06
CA GLU A 94 10.98 -7.92 18.37
C GLU A 94 12.50 -7.84 18.38
N SER A 95 13.17 -8.74 17.66
CA SER A 95 14.63 -8.74 17.57
C SER A 95 15.14 -7.47 16.89
N PHE A 96 14.51 -7.03 15.82
CA PHE A 96 14.86 -5.80 15.12
C PHE A 96 14.52 -4.56 15.94
N ALA A 97 13.34 -4.51 16.57
CA ALA A 97 12.95 -3.40 17.44
C ALA A 97 13.92 -3.23 18.62
N LYS A 98 14.30 -4.33 19.30
CA LYS A 98 15.28 -4.33 20.39
C LYS A 98 16.68 -3.88 19.95
N ALA A 99 17.03 -4.11 18.69
CA ALA A 99 18.28 -3.64 18.09
C ALA A 99 18.22 -2.18 17.59
N GLY A 100 17.11 -1.47 17.77
CA GLY A 100 16.92 -0.08 17.34
C GLY A 100 16.75 0.09 15.83
N ILE A 101 16.38 -0.98 15.12
CA ILE A 101 16.08 -0.92 13.67
C ILE A 101 14.68 -0.38 13.46
N SER A 102 14.57 0.63 12.62
CA SER A 102 13.28 1.21 12.23
C SER A 102 12.47 0.21 11.41
N LEU A 103 11.22 0.00 11.81
CA LEU A 103 10.29 -0.95 11.17
C LEU A 103 9.15 -0.20 10.51
N ASN A 104 8.99 -0.37 9.20
CA ASN A 104 7.79 0.01 8.47
C ASN A 104 6.97 -1.25 8.23
N CYS A 105 5.70 -1.22 8.64
CA CYS A 105 4.84 -2.39 8.58
C CYS A 105 3.74 -2.21 7.52
N GLN A 106 3.33 -3.30 6.90
CA GLN A 106 2.19 -3.32 5.98
C GLN A 106 1.19 -4.40 6.40
N ILE A 107 -0.08 -4.05 6.32
CA ILE A 107 -1.21 -4.94 6.57
C ILE A 107 -2.11 -4.94 5.36
N VAL A 108 -2.25 -6.09 4.70
CA VAL A 108 -3.34 -6.31 3.75
C VAL A 108 -4.55 -6.74 4.56
N ALA A 109 -5.53 -5.85 4.68
CA ALA A 109 -6.75 -6.10 5.43
C ALA A 109 -7.75 -6.90 4.57
N CYS A 110 -8.27 -7.98 5.17
CA CYS A 110 -9.22 -8.89 4.53
C CYS A 110 -10.50 -8.92 5.40
N PRO A 111 -11.67 -8.51 4.85
CA PRO A 111 -12.92 -8.45 5.61
C PRO A 111 -13.27 -9.78 6.29
N GLY A 112 -13.58 -9.72 7.59
CA GLY A 112 -13.94 -10.88 8.42
C GLY A 112 -12.78 -11.83 8.75
N ILE A 113 -11.52 -11.42 8.50
CA ILE A 113 -10.34 -12.26 8.75
C ILE A 113 -9.37 -11.57 9.71
N ASN A 114 -8.82 -10.43 9.35
CA ASN A 114 -7.86 -9.67 10.16
C ASN A 114 -8.24 -8.20 10.33
N ASP A 115 -9.50 -7.87 10.12
CA ASP A 115 -10.12 -6.58 10.44
C ASP A 115 -10.70 -6.56 11.87
N GLY A 116 -11.44 -5.50 12.25
CA GLY A 116 -12.09 -5.38 13.52
C GLY A 116 -11.14 -5.52 14.72
N ASP A 117 -11.50 -6.38 15.67
CA ASP A 117 -10.74 -6.61 16.92
C ASP A 117 -9.32 -7.17 16.64
N GLU A 118 -9.17 -7.96 15.58
CA GLU A 118 -7.87 -8.51 15.22
C GLU A 118 -6.92 -7.42 14.68
N LEU A 119 -7.45 -6.43 13.98
CA LEU A 119 -6.71 -5.27 13.53
C LEU A 119 -6.28 -4.40 14.72
N LEU A 120 -7.20 -4.14 15.67
CA LEU A 120 -6.89 -3.41 16.92
C LEU A 120 -5.82 -4.10 17.75
N ARG A 121 -5.89 -5.43 17.86
CA ARG A 121 -4.85 -6.22 18.50
C ARG A 121 -3.50 -6.01 17.82
N THR A 122 -3.47 -6.13 16.49
CA THR A 122 -2.24 -5.95 15.71
C THR A 122 -1.67 -4.56 15.90
N PHE A 123 -2.50 -3.52 15.89
CA PHE A 123 -2.06 -2.14 16.14
C PHE A 123 -1.45 -1.97 17.54
N THR A 124 -2.12 -2.52 18.56
CA THR A 124 -1.63 -2.46 19.95
C THR A 124 -0.27 -3.14 20.10
N ASP A 125 -0.06 -4.27 19.43
CA ASP A 125 1.21 -4.99 19.49
C ASP A 125 2.32 -4.24 18.73
N LEU A 126 2.01 -3.69 17.55
CA LEU A 126 2.97 -2.90 16.76
C LEU A 126 3.33 -1.58 17.43
N GLU A 127 2.36 -0.90 18.07
CA GLU A 127 2.60 0.29 18.87
C GLU A 127 3.59 0.02 20.01
N LYS A 128 3.38 -1.08 20.76
CA LYS A 128 4.29 -1.50 21.86
C LYS A 128 5.69 -1.82 21.36
N LEU A 129 5.83 -2.33 20.15
CA LEU A 129 7.12 -2.59 19.51
C LEU A 129 7.82 -1.30 19.08
N GLY A 130 7.12 -0.17 19.02
CA GLY A 130 7.66 1.10 18.58
C GLY A 130 7.96 1.15 17.09
N VAL A 131 7.09 0.57 16.26
CA VAL A 131 7.24 0.63 14.80
C VAL A 131 7.20 2.07 14.31
N ASN A 132 7.90 2.33 13.22
CA ASN A 132 7.97 3.67 12.65
C ASN A 132 6.64 4.06 11.98
N MET A 133 6.12 3.19 11.13
CA MET A 133 4.81 3.41 10.50
C MET A 133 4.16 2.08 10.10
N THR A 134 2.84 2.11 9.90
CA THR A 134 2.06 0.96 9.44
C THR A 134 1.07 1.40 8.37
N ALA A 135 1.24 0.88 7.16
CA ALA A 135 0.31 1.04 6.05
C ALA A 135 -0.75 -0.06 6.09
N VAL A 136 -2.02 0.31 6.07
CA VAL A 136 -3.14 -0.63 5.99
C VAL A 136 -3.82 -0.46 4.65
N VAL A 137 -3.78 -1.51 3.83
CA VAL A 137 -4.37 -1.49 2.49
C VAL A 137 -5.47 -2.54 2.37
N PRO A 138 -6.57 -2.28 1.67
CA PRO A 138 -7.61 -3.27 1.47
C PRO A 138 -7.13 -4.37 0.52
N VAL A 139 -7.63 -5.59 0.72
CA VAL A 139 -7.33 -6.68 -0.20
C VAL A 139 -7.89 -6.39 -1.59
N GLY A 140 -7.01 -6.48 -2.61
CA GLY A 140 -7.41 -6.39 -4.01
C GLY A 140 -7.78 -7.78 -4.56
N LEU A 141 -8.97 -7.91 -5.14
CA LEU A 141 -9.46 -9.16 -5.73
C LEU A 141 -9.60 -9.03 -7.24
N THR A 142 -9.05 -9.98 -7.98
CA THR A 142 -9.19 -10.06 -9.42
C THR A 142 -10.21 -11.11 -9.83
N LYS A 143 -10.67 -11.07 -11.09
CA LYS A 143 -11.55 -12.10 -11.65
C LYS A 143 -10.88 -13.48 -11.83
N TYR A 144 -9.57 -13.58 -11.66
CA TYR A 144 -8.78 -14.80 -11.85
C TYR A 144 -8.55 -15.59 -10.56
N ARG A 145 -9.56 -15.61 -9.68
CA ARG A 145 -9.48 -16.26 -8.35
C ARG A 145 -10.04 -17.69 -8.30
N GLN A 146 -10.27 -18.33 -9.44
CA GLN A 146 -10.82 -19.69 -9.48
C GLN A 146 -9.88 -20.67 -8.76
N GLY A 147 -10.43 -21.37 -7.76
CA GLY A 147 -9.68 -22.34 -6.95
C GLY A 147 -8.80 -21.74 -5.84
N LEU A 148 -8.76 -20.41 -5.68
CA LEU A 148 -8.11 -19.76 -4.55
C LEU A 148 -9.04 -19.65 -3.34
N TYR A 149 -8.46 -19.35 -2.17
CA TYR A 149 -9.20 -19.14 -0.92
C TYR A 149 -10.28 -18.07 -1.12
N PRO A 150 -11.54 -18.33 -0.72
CA PRO A 150 -12.62 -17.36 -0.89
C PRO A 150 -12.39 -16.13 0.00
N LEU A 151 -12.34 -14.96 -0.62
CA LEU A 151 -12.25 -13.67 0.04
C LEU A 151 -13.40 -12.78 -0.43
N THR A 152 -13.81 -11.88 0.44
CA THR A 152 -14.81 -10.86 0.15
C THR A 152 -14.12 -9.50 -0.02
N GLU A 153 -14.58 -8.69 -0.96
CA GLU A 153 -14.14 -7.31 -1.09
C GLU A 153 -14.76 -6.42 0.00
N TYR A 154 -14.04 -5.35 0.33
CA TYR A 154 -14.61 -4.28 1.13
C TYR A 154 -15.75 -3.61 0.36
N ASN A 155 -16.91 -3.48 1.00
CA ASN A 155 -18.00 -2.61 0.57
C ASN A 155 -17.91 -1.27 1.33
N GLN A 156 -18.83 -0.34 1.06
CA GLN A 156 -18.81 0.98 1.66
C GLN A 156 -18.88 0.94 3.19
N GLU A 157 -19.74 0.08 3.75
CA GLU A 157 -19.93 -0.03 5.20
C GLU A 157 -18.70 -0.63 5.90
N THR A 158 -18.20 -1.77 5.40
CA THR A 158 -17.04 -2.45 5.98
C THR A 158 -15.76 -1.63 5.83
N ALA A 159 -15.60 -0.91 4.71
CA ALA A 159 -14.50 0.03 4.52
C ALA A 159 -14.57 1.18 5.53
N ALA A 160 -15.76 1.76 5.75
CA ALA A 160 -15.95 2.83 6.71
C ALA A 160 -15.64 2.38 8.15
N GLN A 161 -16.11 1.18 8.54
CA GLN A 161 -15.83 0.61 9.87
C GLN A 161 -14.33 0.38 10.09
N THR A 162 -13.63 -0.14 9.09
CA THR A 162 -12.18 -0.36 9.18
C THR A 162 -11.43 0.97 9.22
N LEU A 163 -11.86 1.95 8.42
CA LEU A 163 -11.28 3.29 8.41
C LEU A 163 -11.42 3.98 9.76
N ASP A 164 -12.60 3.88 10.42
CA ASP A 164 -12.82 4.41 11.77
C ASP A 164 -11.83 3.84 12.80
N ILE A 165 -11.50 2.56 12.70
CA ILE A 165 -10.52 1.90 13.57
C ILE A 165 -9.11 2.49 13.31
N ILE A 166 -8.71 2.61 12.04
CA ILE A 166 -7.37 3.08 11.67
C ILE A 166 -7.19 4.54 12.07
N GLU A 167 -8.16 5.40 11.75
CA GLU A 167 -8.11 6.83 12.06
C GLU A 167 -8.08 7.07 13.58
N LYS A 168 -9.01 6.43 14.31
CA LYS A 168 -9.07 6.57 15.76
C LYS A 168 -7.76 6.17 16.44
N PHE A 169 -7.19 5.02 16.07
CA PHE A 169 -5.93 4.56 16.65
C PHE A 169 -4.75 5.45 16.22
N GLY A 170 -4.73 5.91 14.97
CA GLY A 170 -3.76 6.89 14.49
C GLY A 170 -3.82 8.21 15.26
N ASP A 171 -5.02 8.73 15.54
CA ASP A 171 -5.23 9.94 16.34
C ASP A 171 -4.78 9.78 17.79
N GLU A 172 -4.97 8.58 18.37
CA GLU A 172 -4.44 8.26 19.70
C GLU A 172 -2.91 8.27 19.71
N CYS A 173 -2.27 7.78 18.64
CA CYS A 173 -0.81 7.88 18.47
C CYS A 173 -0.33 9.33 18.34
N VAL A 174 -1.03 10.17 17.57
CA VAL A 174 -0.71 11.61 17.47
C VAL A 174 -0.76 12.28 18.84
N LYS A 175 -1.80 12.01 19.64
CA LYS A 175 -1.92 12.56 21.00
C LYS A 175 -0.80 12.09 21.93
N LYS A 176 -0.37 10.83 21.80
CA LYS A 176 0.61 10.19 22.68
C LYS A 176 2.06 10.48 22.29
N TYR A 177 2.35 10.51 20.99
CA TYR A 177 3.71 10.55 20.47
C TYR A 177 4.01 11.80 19.62
N GLY A 178 3.00 12.64 19.34
CA GLY A 178 3.13 13.80 18.47
C GLY A 178 3.25 13.45 16.97
N ARG A 179 2.97 12.20 16.60
CA ARG A 179 3.00 11.72 15.21
C ARG A 179 2.02 10.58 14.97
N ARG A 180 1.60 10.45 13.72
CA ARG A 180 0.78 9.32 13.27
C ARG A 180 1.66 8.12 12.97
N ILE A 181 1.18 6.92 13.31
CA ILE A 181 1.89 5.65 13.06
C ILE A 181 1.09 4.76 12.12
N PHE A 182 -0.24 4.86 12.15
CA PHE A 182 -1.14 4.00 11.38
C PHE A 182 -1.89 4.83 10.34
N TYR A 183 -1.80 4.38 9.08
CA TYR A 183 -2.38 5.06 7.92
C TYR A 183 -3.21 4.10 7.09
N ALA A 184 -4.36 4.56 6.60
CA ALA A 184 -5.19 3.84 5.65
C ALA A 184 -4.80 4.21 4.22
N GLY A 185 -4.82 3.22 3.31
CA GLY A 185 -4.70 3.48 1.88
C GLY A 185 -5.87 4.31 1.34
N ASP A 186 -5.61 5.15 0.34
CA ASP A 186 -6.61 6.00 -0.31
C ASP A 186 -7.83 5.20 -0.78
N GLU A 187 -7.63 3.94 -1.14
CA GLU A 187 -8.71 3.05 -1.57
C GLU A 187 -9.76 2.82 -0.46
N PHE A 188 -9.39 2.86 0.83
CA PHE A 188 -10.37 2.78 1.91
C PHE A 188 -11.30 4.00 1.92
N TYR A 189 -10.75 5.20 1.73
CA TYR A 189 -11.54 6.44 1.65
C TYR A 189 -12.48 6.41 0.45
N ILE A 190 -11.97 5.99 -0.71
CA ILE A 190 -12.76 5.86 -1.94
C ILE A 190 -13.90 4.86 -1.74
N LYS A 191 -13.63 3.67 -1.20
CA LYS A 191 -14.63 2.63 -0.95
C LYS A 191 -15.65 3.05 0.10
N ALA A 192 -15.22 3.75 1.15
CA ALA A 192 -16.08 4.28 2.19
C ALA A 192 -16.89 5.50 1.74
N ASN A 193 -16.63 6.03 0.55
CA ASN A 193 -17.16 7.30 0.07
C ASN A 193 -16.91 8.45 1.07
N ARG A 194 -15.69 8.53 1.59
CA ARG A 194 -15.22 9.59 2.48
C ARG A 194 -14.21 10.49 1.76
N PRO A 195 -14.08 11.77 2.15
CA PRO A 195 -13.07 12.64 1.61
C PRO A 195 -11.66 12.10 1.94
N ILE A 196 -10.73 12.29 1.01
CA ILE A 196 -9.30 12.07 1.25
C ILE A 196 -8.83 13.15 2.24
N PRO A 197 -8.07 12.80 3.29
CA PRO A 197 -7.49 13.77 4.21
C PRO A 197 -6.58 14.79 3.51
N ASP A 198 -6.42 15.96 4.13
CA ASP A 198 -5.49 16.97 3.65
C ASP A 198 -4.02 16.53 3.80
N PRO A 199 -3.08 17.13 3.06
CA PRO A 199 -1.66 16.78 3.07
C PRO A 199 -1.03 16.69 4.46
N ASP A 200 -1.36 17.62 5.36
CA ASP A 200 -0.83 17.65 6.74
C ASP A 200 -1.14 16.38 7.55
N PHE A 201 -2.24 15.69 7.25
CA PHE A 201 -2.60 14.43 7.88
C PHE A 201 -1.54 13.34 7.68
N TYR A 202 -0.85 13.36 6.55
CA TYR A 202 0.11 12.32 6.15
C TYR A 202 1.54 12.59 6.61
N GLU A 203 1.81 13.72 7.29
CA GLU A 203 3.11 14.03 7.92
C GLU A 203 4.31 13.83 6.97
N GLY A 204 4.21 14.28 5.72
CA GLY A 204 5.24 14.14 4.70
C GLY A 204 5.17 12.87 3.86
N PHE A 205 4.02 12.24 3.81
CA PHE A 205 3.72 11.11 2.92
C PHE A 205 4.66 9.90 3.07
N PRO A 206 4.72 9.26 4.23
CA PRO A 206 5.73 8.24 4.53
C PRO A 206 5.56 6.93 3.74
N ALA A 207 4.44 6.74 3.02
CA ALA A 207 4.11 5.50 2.33
C ALA A 207 3.28 5.72 1.03
N VAL A 208 3.61 6.75 0.25
CA VAL A 208 2.94 7.03 -1.04
C VAL A 208 2.96 5.80 -1.96
N GLU A 209 4.06 5.06 -1.97
CA GLU A 209 4.23 3.87 -2.81
C GLU A 209 3.24 2.74 -2.46
N ASP A 210 2.71 2.74 -1.24
CA ASP A 210 1.65 1.83 -0.78
C ASP A 210 0.23 2.34 -1.08
N GLY A 211 0.10 3.50 -1.74
CA GLY A 211 -1.18 4.15 -1.98
C GLY A 211 -1.72 4.89 -0.76
N ILE A 212 -0.85 5.33 0.15
CA ILE A 212 -1.18 6.14 1.33
C ILE A 212 -0.99 7.62 1.01
N GLY A 213 -2.08 8.37 0.91
CA GLY A 213 -2.03 9.80 0.64
C GLY A 213 -1.56 10.17 -0.77
N MET A 214 -1.58 9.22 -1.70
CA MET A 214 -1.13 9.45 -3.09
C MET A 214 -1.96 10.54 -3.78
N ILE A 215 -3.26 10.56 -3.53
CA ILE A 215 -4.18 11.56 -4.10
C ILE A 215 -3.91 12.94 -3.49
N ALA A 216 -3.70 13.02 -2.17
CA ALA A 216 -3.38 14.28 -1.50
C ALA A 216 -2.01 14.83 -1.93
N CYS A 217 -0.99 13.97 -2.03
CA CYS A 217 0.34 14.32 -2.52
C CYS A 217 0.30 14.89 -3.94
N LEU A 218 -0.38 14.20 -4.86
CA LEU A 218 -0.53 14.67 -6.23
C LEU A 218 -1.25 16.04 -6.30
N LYS A 219 -2.28 16.23 -5.47
CA LYS A 219 -2.98 17.53 -5.40
C LYS A 219 -2.04 18.63 -4.95
N GLU A 220 -1.29 18.41 -3.88
CA GLU A 220 -0.30 19.37 -3.35
C GLU A 220 0.77 19.70 -4.38
N GLU A 221 1.32 18.70 -5.07
CA GLU A 221 2.30 18.89 -6.15
C GLU A 221 1.74 19.73 -7.30
N ILE A 222 0.46 19.51 -7.68
CA ILE A 222 -0.20 20.31 -8.71
C ILE A 222 -0.39 21.76 -8.24
N GLU A 223 -0.82 21.98 -6.99
CA GLU A 223 -0.99 23.30 -6.40
C GLU A 223 0.33 24.08 -6.41
N PHE A 224 1.42 23.47 -5.94
CA PHE A 224 2.76 24.05 -5.99
C PHE A 224 3.24 24.33 -7.42
N ALA A 225 3.07 23.38 -8.33
CA ALA A 225 3.47 23.55 -9.71
C ALA A 225 2.70 24.68 -10.40
N VAL A 226 1.42 24.83 -10.12
CA VAL A 226 0.60 25.93 -10.65
C VAL A 226 1.03 27.26 -10.03
N GLU A 227 1.34 27.31 -8.73
CA GLU A 227 1.78 28.53 -8.05
C GLU A 227 3.14 29.01 -8.60
N ASP A 228 4.11 28.12 -8.73
CA ASP A 228 5.49 28.42 -9.18
C ASP A 228 5.61 28.70 -10.68
N SER A 229 4.65 28.26 -11.49
CA SER A 229 4.67 28.45 -12.94
C SER A 229 4.38 29.89 -13.33
N GLU A 230 5.11 30.44 -14.30
CA GLU A 230 4.75 31.73 -14.90
C GLU A 230 3.57 31.56 -15.86
N TYR A 231 2.62 32.52 -15.81
CA TYR A 231 1.53 32.55 -16.77
C TYR A 231 2.04 32.85 -18.17
N ASN A 232 1.61 32.06 -19.14
CA ASN A 232 1.94 32.25 -20.54
C ASN A 232 0.68 32.05 -21.39
N ASP A 233 0.15 33.15 -21.94
CA ASP A 233 -1.04 33.20 -22.78
C ASP A 233 -0.86 32.52 -24.16
N ALA A 234 0.39 32.31 -24.59
CA ALA A 234 0.69 31.59 -25.81
C ALA A 234 0.49 30.08 -25.66
N LEU A 235 0.40 29.55 -24.41
CA LEU A 235 0.13 28.14 -24.16
C LEU A 235 -1.35 27.82 -24.49
N ASN A 236 -1.54 27.07 -25.56
CA ASN A 236 -2.86 26.59 -25.99
C ASN A 236 -2.75 25.11 -26.32
N TYR A 237 -3.16 24.27 -25.37
CA TYR A 237 -3.06 22.81 -25.51
C TYR A 237 -4.40 22.15 -25.22
N LYS A 238 -4.67 21.10 -25.98
CA LYS A 238 -5.71 20.12 -25.68
C LYS A 238 -5.05 18.80 -25.28
N VAL A 239 -5.25 18.39 -24.03
CA VAL A 239 -4.67 17.19 -23.46
C VAL A 239 -5.77 16.22 -23.06
N THR A 240 -5.63 14.96 -23.40
CA THR A 240 -6.50 13.90 -22.87
C THR A 240 -5.68 13.00 -21.98
N MET A 241 -6.11 12.88 -20.72
CA MET A 241 -5.52 11.99 -19.71
C MET A 241 -6.42 10.77 -19.54
N ALA A 242 -5.84 9.57 -19.62
CA ALA A 242 -6.53 8.33 -19.33
C ALA A 242 -6.15 7.85 -17.92
N CYS A 243 -7.13 7.45 -17.11
CA CYS A 243 -6.90 6.96 -15.76
C CYS A 243 -7.93 5.89 -15.37
N GLY A 244 -7.71 5.22 -14.23
CA GLY A 244 -8.71 4.31 -13.66
C GLY A 244 -9.95 5.04 -13.15
N GLU A 245 -11.08 4.31 -13.03
CA GLU A 245 -12.36 4.88 -12.60
C GLU A 245 -12.27 5.50 -11.19
N ALA A 246 -11.52 4.90 -10.27
CA ALA A 246 -11.45 5.33 -8.88
C ALA A 246 -10.81 6.73 -8.72
N VAL A 247 -9.78 7.05 -9.50
CA VAL A 247 -9.03 8.32 -9.39
C VAL A 247 -9.62 9.42 -10.27
N ALA A 248 -10.43 9.09 -11.27
CA ALA A 248 -10.94 10.05 -12.26
C ALA A 248 -11.69 11.26 -11.65
N PRO A 249 -12.54 11.14 -10.61
CA PRO A 249 -13.19 12.27 -9.98
C PRO A 249 -12.16 13.26 -9.39
N TYR A 250 -11.18 12.75 -8.68
CA TYR A 250 -10.12 13.57 -8.06
C TYR A 250 -9.26 14.29 -9.10
N LEU A 251 -8.85 13.60 -10.17
CA LEU A 251 -8.12 14.23 -11.26
C LEU A 251 -8.91 15.33 -11.94
N ARG A 252 -10.23 15.15 -12.16
CA ARG A 252 -11.07 16.22 -12.73
C ARG A 252 -11.12 17.46 -11.84
N ASP A 253 -11.13 17.28 -10.53
CA ASP A 253 -11.10 18.42 -9.59
C ASP A 253 -9.72 19.09 -9.58
N MET A 254 -8.63 18.33 -9.63
CA MET A 254 -7.27 18.86 -9.74
C MET A 254 -7.05 19.63 -11.05
N MET A 255 -7.62 19.15 -12.16
CA MET A 255 -7.52 19.89 -13.45
C MET A 255 -8.19 21.26 -13.41
N LYS A 256 -9.18 21.46 -12.54
CA LYS A 256 -9.78 22.80 -12.33
C LYS A 256 -8.77 23.76 -11.70
N ILE A 257 -7.85 23.29 -10.86
CA ILE A 257 -6.78 24.11 -10.26
C ILE A 257 -5.86 24.64 -11.37
N ILE A 258 -5.47 23.79 -12.30
CA ILE A 258 -4.65 24.20 -13.46
C ILE A 258 -5.40 25.24 -14.31
N ALA A 259 -6.69 25.02 -14.55
CA ALA A 259 -7.52 25.91 -15.37
C ALA A 259 -7.68 27.32 -14.76
N THR A 260 -7.49 27.50 -13.44
CA THR A 260 -7.52 28.84 -12.82
C THR A 260 -6.41 29.75 -13.31
N LYS A 261 -5.23 29.22 -13.60
CA LYS A 261 -4.06 29.98 -14.05
C LYS A 261 -3.83 29.85 -15.56
N PHE A 262 -4.21 28.72 -16.15
CA PHE A 262 -3.99 28.42 -17.57
C PHE A 262 -5.32 28.12 -18.30
N PRO A 263 -6.19 29.10 -18.52
CA PRO A 263 -7.52 28.89 -19.09
C PRO A 263 -7.50 28.39 -20.54
N ASN A 264 -6.38 28.57 -21.26
CA ASN A 264 -6.20 28.08 -22.63
C ASN A 264 -5.73 26.63 -22.72
N ILE A 265 -5.50 25.97 -21.59
CA ILE A 265 -5.19 24.54 -21.53
C ILE A 265 -6.47 23.76 -21.25
N GLU A 266 -6.97 23.05 -22.25
CA GLU A 266 -8.13 22.17 -22.12
C GLU A 266 -7.66 20.76 -21.74
N ILE A 267 -8.02 20.28 -20.52
CA ILE A 267 -7.64 18.95 -20.05
C ILE A 267 -8.90 18.11 -19.91
N ASN A 268 -8.96 17.03 -20.71
CA ASN A 268 -10.02 16.04 -20.65
C ASN A 268 -9.56 14.79 -19.90
N VAL A 269 -10.27 14.41 -18.82
CA VAL A 269 -9.97 13.23 -18.02
C VAL A 269 -10.96 12.11 -18.37
N VAL A 270 -10.43 11.04 -18.97
CA VAL A 270 -11.18 9.85 -19.41
C VAL A 270 -10.96 8.73 -18.41
N ALA A 271 -12.04 8.30 -17.75
CA ALA A 271 -12.03 7.13 -16.87
C ALA A 271 -12.08 5.84 -17.69
N ILE A 272 -11.15 4.94 -17.44
CA ILE A 272 -11.07 3.63 -18.10
C ILE A 272 -11.38 2.54 -17.10
N LYS A 273 -12.38 1.72 -17.41
CA LYS A 273 -12.74 0.56 -16.61
C LYS A 273 -11.70 -0.54 -16.76
N ASN A 274 -11.20 -1.05 -15.64
CA ASN A 274 -10.28 -2.17 -15.63
C ASN A 274 -10.99 -3.50 -15.90
N ASN A 275 -11.22 -3.81 -17.17
CA ASN A 275 -11.80 -5.08 -17.58
C ASN A 275 -10.79 -6.25 -17.54
N PHE A 276 -9.50 -5.95 -17.45
CA PHE A 276 -8.45 -6.98 -17.42
C PHE A 276 -8.45 -7.73 -16.08
N PHE A 277 -8.47 -7.02 -14.96
CA PHE A 277 -8.52 -7.64 -13.63
C PHE A 277 -9.94 -7.83 -13.08
N GLY A 278 -10.92 -7.13 -13.64
CA GLY A 278 -12.29 -7.09 -13.12
C GLY A 278 -12.51 -5.93 -12.15
N GLY A 279 -13.73 -5.79 -11.64
CA GLY A 279 -14.18 -4.61 -10.91
C GLY A 279 -13.51 -4.35 -9.55
N GLY A 280 -12.91 -5.38 -8.93
CA GLY A 280 -12.27 -5.25 -7.61
C GLY A 280 -10.89 -4.58 -7.63
N VAL A 281 -10.30 -4.36 -8.81
CA VAL A 281 -9.03 -3.64 -8.99
C VAL A 281 -9.29 -2.43 -9.86
N ASN A 282 -9.67 -1.32 -9.24
CA ASN A 282 -10.01 -0.07 -9.94
C ASN A 282 -8.80 0.83 -10.17
N ALA A 283 -7.75 0.68 -9.39
CA ALA A 283 -6.51 1.40 -9.60
C ALA A 283 -5.68 0.71 -10.68
N VAL A 284 -5.25 1.48 -11.67
CA VAL A 284 -4.14 1.06 -12.53
C VAL A 284 -2.88 1.34 -11.73
N SER A 285 -2.36 0.34 -11.00
CA SER A 285 -1.11 0.54 -10.30
C SER A 285 0.03 0.69 -11.29
N TYR A 286 1.01 1.51 -10.92
CA TYR A 286 2.23 1.76 -11.71
C TYR A 286 2.94 0.47 -12.18
N THR A 287 2.88 -0.60 -11.40
CA THR A 287 3.38 -1.93 -11.76
C THR A 287 2.68 -2.54 -12.97
N HIS A 288 1.43 -2.21 -13.21
CA HIS A 288 0.68 -2.69 -14.36
C HIS A 288 1.01 -1.92 -15.64
N LEU A 289 1.29 -0.62 -15.55
CA LEU A 289 1.74 0.19 -16.67
C LEU A 289 3.13 -0.25 -17.16
N ARG A 290 4.07 -0.50 -16.25
CA ARG A 290 5.40 -1.05 -16.61
C ARG A 290 5.34 -2.42 -17.26
N ALA A 291 4.30 -3.21 -17.03
CA ALA A 291 4.13 -4.51 -17.68
C ALA A 291 3.90 -4.39 -19.20
N HIS A 292 3.49 -3.23 -19.68
CA HIS A 292 3.23 -2.94 -21.10
C HIS A 292 4.31 -2.11 -21.81
N GLU A 293 5.25 -1.53 -21.07
CA GLU A 293 6.26 -0.60 -21.62
C GLU A 293 7.59 -1.26 -22.02
N THR A 294 7.73 -2.57 -21.92
CA THR A 294 8.96 -3.27 -22.30
C THR A 294 8.68 -4.28 -23.41
N ASP A 295 8.57 -3.81 -24.64
CA ASP A 295 8.94 -4.52 -25.86
C ASP A 295 10.20 -3.89 -26.45
#